data_beb08c32304d07624489cf2c79a32768
#
_entry.id   beb08c32304d07624489cf2c79a32768
#
_cell.length_a   1.000
_cell.length_b   1.000
_cell.length_c   1.000
_cell.angle_alpha   90.00
_cell.angle_beta   90.00
_cell.angle_gamma   90.00
#
_symmetry.space_group_name_H-M   'P 1'
#
loop_
_entity.id
_entity.type
_entity.pdbx_description
1 polymer ?
#
loop_
_entity_poly.entity_id
_entity_poly.type
_entity_poly.pdbx_seq_one_letter_code
_entity_poly.pdbx_strand_id
1 'polypeptide(L)'
;MEKFSVSRLIGAPPGYVGYEEGGQLTEAVRRRPYSVVLLDEIEKAHPDVHEIFFQVFDKGWMEDGEGRHIDFRNTIIILTSNVGTELISAMCADPDLMPEPEALSGALRQPLLEVFPPALLGRLLVVPYYPLSDEMLGQIVRLQLKRIQRRLEENHSIISEFDDSVVEQIVQRCTEVESGGRMVDAILTNTLLPQMSQILLTASRSDEQYRRLHVTCEQGEFHCQFAA
;
A
#
# COMPACT_ATOMS: atom_id res chain seq x y z
N MET A 1 26.16 5.45 6.47
CA MET A 1 25.19 4.62 5.67
C MET A 1 24.46 5.45 4.59
N GLU A 2 24.71 6.74 4.45
CA GLU A 2 23.79 7.71 3.83
C GLU A 2 24.12 8.09 2.37
N LYS A 3 25.37 8.05 1.96
CA LYS A 3 25.75 8.31 0.55
C LYS A 3 25.37 7.17 -0.42
N PHE A 4 25.14 5.96 0.08
CA PHE A 4 24.77 4.82 -0.73
C PHE A 4 23.35 4.88 -1.31
N SER A 5 22.41 5.54 -0.63
CA SER A 5 21.00 5.60 -1.09
C SER A 5 20.85 6.51 -2.32
N VAL A 6 21.50 7.66 -2.33
CA VAL A 6 21.47 8.60 -3.46
C VAL A 6 22.19 8.02 -4.66
N SER A 7 23.41 7.49 -4.47
CA SER A 7 24.16 6.86 -5.56
C SER A 7 23.43 5.68 -6.21
N ARG A 8 22.62 4.95 -5.43
CA ARG A 8 21.79 3.88 -5.97
C ARG A 8 20.68 4.38 -6.88
N LEU A 9 20.12 5.57 -6.58
CA LEU A 9 19.08 6.17 -7.40
C LEU A 9 19.61 6.80 -8.69
N ILE A 10 20.67 7.60 -8.56
CA ILE A 10 21.19 8.42 -9.67
C ILE A 10 22.44 7.84 -10.33
N GLY A 11 23.09 6.86 -9.73
CA GLY A 11 24.39 6.32 -10.12
C GLY A 11 25.53 6.88 -9.30
N ALA A 12 26.62 6.11 -9.19
CA ALA A 12 27.85 6.55 -8.53
C ALA A 12 28.75 7.32 -9.52
N PRO A 13 29.49 8.35 -9.07
CA PRO A 13 30.48 9.01 -9.89
C PRO A 13 31.65 8.07 -10.31
N PRO A 14 32.36 8.37 -11.38
CA PRO A 14 33.53 7.60 -11.80
C PRO A 14 34.52 7.36 -10.66
N GLY A 15 34.98 6.12 -10.51
CA GLY A 15 35.93 5.72 -9.48
C GLY A 15 35.34 5.31 -8.13
N TYR A 16 34.00 5.36 -7.97
CA TYR A 16 33.32 4.85 -6.79
C TYR A 16 32.70 3.47 -7.03
N VAL A 17 32.51 2.70 -5.92
CA VAL A 17 31.86 1.39 -5.96
C VAL A 17 30.43 1.53 -6.48
N GLY A 18 30.04 0.71 -7.46
CA GLY A 18 28.71 0.76 -8.09
C GLY A 18 28.62 1.68 -9.31
N TYR A 19 29.71 2.26 -9.79
CA TYR A 19 29.73 3.09 -11.00
C TYR A 19 29.20 2.35 -12.24
N GLU A 20 29.59 1.10 -12.44
CA GLU A 20 29.17 0.29 -13.60
C GLU A 20 27.68 -0.11 -13.57
N GLU A 21 27.03 -0.03 -12.42
CA GLU A 21 25.62 -0.45 -12.27
C GLU A 21 24.65 0.62 -12.74
N GLY A 22 25.10 1.88 -12.86
CA GLY A 22 24.22 3.03 -13.15
C GLY A 22 23.22 3.31 -12.04
N GLY A 23 22.44 4.39 -12.18
CA GLY A 23 21.38 4.73 -11.23
C GLY A 23 20.08 3.99 -11.56
N GLN A 24 19.45 3.37 -10.57
CA GLN A 24 18.20 2.61 -10.78
C GLN A 24 17.10 3.50 -11.34
N LEU A 25 16.91 4.70 -10.81
CA LEU A 25 15.89 5.64 -11.25
C LEU A 25 16.26 6.26 -12.59
N THR A 26 17.48 6.78 -12.71
CA THR A 26 17.94 7.47 -13.92
C THR A 26 17.96 6.56 -15.13
N GLU A 27 18.42 5.32 -14.99
CA GLU A 27 18.38 4.32 -16.08
C GLU A 27 16.96 3.89 -16.43
N ALA A 28 16.07 3.73 -15.44
CA ALA A 28 14.69 3.37 -15.70
C ALA A 28 13.95 4.45 -16.51
N VAL A 29 14.10 5.71 -16.12
CA VAL A 29 13.49 6.86 -16.82
C VAL A 29 14.14 7.07 -18.20
N ARG A 30 15.47 6.94 -18.32
CA ARG A 30 16.16 7.03 -19.60
C ARG A 30 15.64 6.01 -20.62
N ARG A 31 15.39 4.78 -20.16
CA ARG A 31 14.87 3.71 -21.03
C ARG A 31 13.40 3.86 -21.34
N ARG A 32 12.63 4.44 -20.43
CA ARG A 32 11.17 4.63 -20.54
C ARG A 32 10.78 6.03 -20.09
N PRO A 33 10.98 7.05 -20.94
CA PRO A 33 10.72 8.44 -20.58
C PRO A 33 9.24 8.75 -20.30
N TYR A 34 8.31 7.97 -20.86
CA TYR A 34 6.88 8.05 -20.55
C TYR A 34 6.53 7.02 -19.49
N SER A 35 6.64 7.39 -18.22
CA SER A 35 6.46 6.47 -17.10
C SER A 35 5.88 7.16 -15.87
N VAL A 36 5.38 6.34 -14.95
CA VAL A 36 5.01 6.77 -13.61
C VAL A 36 6.14 6.39 -12.66
N VAL A 37 6.64 7.38 -11.93
CA VAL A 37 7.64 7.20 -10.87
C VAL A 37 6.91 7.28 -9.53
N LEU A 38 6.89 6.18 -8.79
CA LEU A 38 6.31 6.11 -7.46
C LEU A 38 7.43 6.10 -6.42
N LEU A 39 7.40 7.07 -5.50
CA LEU A 39 8.27 7.16 -4.34
C LEU A 39 7.43 6.92 -3.08
N ASP A 40 7.50 5.71 -2.59
CA ASP A 40 6.72 5.28 -1.44
C ASP A 40 7.41 5.65 -0.14
N GLU A 41 6.66 6.16 0.85
CA GLU A 41 7.15 6.58 2.16
C GLU A 41 8.31 7.60 2.08
N ILE A 42 8.15 8.64 1.25
CA ILE A 42 9.21 9.63 0.97
C ILE A 42 9.71 10.37 2.22
N GLU A 43 8.90 10.45 3.28
CA GLU A 43 9.32 11.02 4.57
C GLU A 43 10.44 10.25 5.24
N LYS A 44 10.65 8.98 4.89
CA LYS A 44 11.75 8.15 5.41
C LYS A 44 13.03 8.28 4.60
N ALA A 45 12.98 8.97 3.46
CA ALA A 45 14.14 9.17 2.62
C ALA A 45 15.14 10.16 3.23
N HIS A 46 16.40 10.02 2.84
CA HIS A 46 17.43 11.00 3.23
C HIS A 46 17.12 12.38 2.62
N PRO A 47 17.41 13.51 3.31
CA PRO A 47 17.16 14.85 2.80
C PRO A 47 17.75 15.13 1.42
N ASP A 48 18.90 14.53 1.07
CA ASP A 48 19.49 14.66 -0.25
C ASP A 48 18.57 14.13 -1.37
N VAL A 49 17.74 13.13 -1.08
CA VAL A 49 16.73 12.63 -2.04
C VAL A 49 15.66 13.70 -2.28
N HIS A 50 15.21 14.38 -1.23
CA HIS A 50 14.25 15.50 -1.36
C HIS A 50 14.84 16.62 -2.22
N GLU A 51 16.14 16.92 -2.08
CA GLU A 51 16.82 17.94 -2.86
C GLU A 51 16.94 17.56 -4.35
N ILE A 52 17.23 16.29 -4.66
CA ILE A 52 17.23 15.78 -6.03
C ILE A 52 15.87 15.98 -6.69
N PHE A 53 14.79 15.58 -6.02
CA PHE A 53 13.45 15.73 -6.58
C PHE A 53 13.02 17.20 -6.67
N PHE A 54 13.46 18.05 -5.74
CA PHE A 54 13.28 19.48 -5.91
C PHE A 54 13.87 19.98 -7.23
N GLN A 55 15.11 19.56 -7.59
CA GLN A 55 15.72 19.93 -8.85
C GLN A 55 14.96 19.37 -10.06
N VAL A 56 14.44 18.14 -9.99
CA VAL A 56 13.62 17.54 -11.03
C VAL A 56 12.34 18.35 -11.25
N PHE A 57 11.66 18.76 -10.19
CA PHE A 57 10.43 19.56 -10.29
C PHE A 57 10.68 20.98 -10.79
N ASP A 58 11.86 21.52 -10.52
CA ASP A 58 12.23 22.87 -10.96
C ASP A 58 12.68 22.91 -12.42
N LYS A 59 13.54 21.97 -12.82
CA LYS A 59 14.20 21.96 -14.12
C LYS A 59 13.56 21.00 -15.15
N GLY A 60 12.84 19.98 -14.67
CA GLY A 60 12.32 18.88 -15.48
C GLY A 60 13.35 17.82 -15.86
N TRP A 61 14.55 17.87 -15.28
CA TRP A 61 15.63 16.92 -15.53
C TRP A 61 16.61 16.84 -14.35
N MET A 62 17.40 15.78 -14.30
CA MET A 62 18.53 15.64 -13.39
C MET A 62 19.75 15.08 -14.13
N GLU A 63 20.94 15.22 -13.52
CA GLU A 63 22.14 14.53 -13.98
C GLU A 63 22.28 13.18 -13.25
N ASP A 64 22.70 12.17 -14.00
CA ASP A 64 23.11 10.90 -13.40
C ASP A 64 24.57 10.96 -12.89
N GLY A 65 25.05 9.86 -12.30
CA GLY A 65 26.41 9.77 -11.77
C GLY A 65 27.52 9.98 -12.80
N GLU A 66 27.23 9.91 -14.11
CA GLU A 66 28.14 10.17 -15.21
C GLU A 66 28.00 11.58 -15.80
N GLY A 67 27.11 12.41 -15.27
CA GLY A 67 26.82 13.76 -15.76
C GLY A 67 25.90 13.78 -16.99
N ARG A 68 25.20 12.69 -17.31
CA ARG A 68 24.23 12.67 -18.41
C ARG A 68 22.91 13.29 -17.94
N HIS A 69 22.31 14.12 -18.79
CA HIS A 69 21.01 14.71 -18.57
C HIS A 69 19.89 13.67 -18.76
N ILE A 70 19.11 13.42 -17.74
CA ILE A 70 17.94 12.53 -17.76
C ILE A 70 16.69 13.39 -17.69
N ASP A 71 15.86 13.33 -18.73
CA ASP A 71 14.64 14.13 -18.87
C ASP A 71 13.45 13.47 -18.15
N PHE A 72 12.82 14.20 -17.23
CA PHE A 72 11.65 13.78 -16.45
C PHE A 72 10.36 14.48 -16.87
N ARG A 73 10.36 15.35 -17.87
CA ARG A 73 9.19 16.15 -18.27
C ARG A 73 8.01 15.32 -18.76
N ASN A 74 8.27 14.10 -19.20
CA ASN A 74 7.25 13.17 -19.65
C ASN A 74 6.90 12.11 -18.59
N THR A 75 7.30 12.28 -17.34
CA THR A 75 6.97 11.39 -16.22
C THR A 75 5.87 11.97 -15.37
N ILE A 76 5.07 11.10 -14.75
CA ILE A 76 4.19 11.44 -13.63
C ILE A 76 4.89 10.96 -12.38
N ILE A 77 5.17 11.88 -11.44
CA ILE A 77 5.85 11.55 -10.19
C ILE A 77 4.80 11.58 -9.07
N ILE A 78 4.66 10.46 -8.38
CA ILE A 78 3.76 10.27 -7.24
C ILE A 78 4.60 10.00 -6.01
N LEU A 79 4.35 10.77 -4.95
CA LEU A 79 4.97 10.64 -3.65
C LEU A 79 3.90 10.17 -2.66
N THR A 80 4.16 9.11 -1.89
CA THR A 80 3.30 8.75 -0.77
C THR A 80 3.97 9.11 0.54
N SER A 81 3.19 9.45 1.55
CA SER A 81 3.68 9.78 2.88
C SER A 81 2.62 9.52 3.94
N ASN A 82 3.09 9.14 5.14
CA ASN A 82 2.27 8.98 6.33
C ASN A 82 2.31 10.23 7.25
N VAL A 83 2.91 11.32 6.80
CA VAL A 83 2.98 12.57 7.57
C VAL A 83 1.58 13.13 7.78
N GLY A 84 1.24 13.43 9.03
CA GLY A 84 -0.05 14.00 9.41
C GLY A 84 -1.19 12.96 9.56
N THR A 85 -0.89 11.67 9.59
CA THR A 85 -1.91 10.61 9.79
C THR A 85 -2.72 10.83 11.06
N GLU A 86 -2.08 11.13 12.19
CA GLU A 86 -2.77 11.40 13.47
C GLU A 86 -3.71 12.60 13.38
N LEU A 87 -3.29 13.66 12.68
CA LEU A 87 -4.11 14.83 12.44
C LEU A 87 -5.35 14.50 11.59
N ILE A 88 -5.16 13.75 10.51
CA ILE A 88 -6.28 13.31 9.66
C ILE A 88 -7.24 12.45 10.46
N SER A 89 -6.74 11.46 11.22
CA SER A 89 -7.56 10.60 12.07
C SER A 89 -8.36 11.40 13.09
N ALA A 90 -7.74 12.39 13.71
CA ALA A 90 -8.43 13.26 14.69
C ALA A 90 -9.49 14.15 14.02
N MET A 91 -9.22 14.70 12.84
CA MET A 91 -10.18 15.53 12.10
C MET A 91 -11.35 14.73 11.51
N CYS A 92 -11.14 13.45 11.24
CA CYS A 92 -12.13 12.54 10.66
C CYS A 92 -12.76 11.59 11.70
N ALA A 93 -12.57 11.84 13.00
CA ALA A 93 -13.08 10.97 14.06
C ALA A 93 -14.62 10.91 14.13
N ASP A 94 -15.30 11.98 13.73
CA ASP A 94 -16.74 12.05 13.66
C ASP A 94 -17.20 11.92 12.18
N PRO A 95 -17.87 10.82 11.80
CA PRO A 95 -18.33 10.61 10.43
C PRO A 95 -19.32 11.67 9.94
N ASP A 96 -20.08 12.32 10.85
CA ASP A 96 -21.05 13.35 10.51
C ASP A 96 -20.41 14.73 10.29
N LEU A 97 -19.15 14.90 10.71
CA LEU A 97 -18.41 16.14 10.62
C LEU A 97 -17.14 16.02 9.75
N MET A 98 -17.19 15.18 8.72
CA MET A 98 -16.06 14.98 7.82
C MET A 98 -15.63 16.30 7.15
N PRO A 99 -14.34 16.68 7.30
CA PRO A 99 -13.83 17.91 6.70
C PRO A 99 -13.75 17.80 5.18
N GLU A 100 -13.92 18.93 4.48
CA GLU A 100 -13.68 19.01 3.06
C GLU A 100 -12.18 18.79 2.71
N PRO A 101 -11.85 18.28 1.51
CA PRO A 101 -10.46 18.00 1.10
C PRO A 101 -9.52 19.19 1.23
N GLU A 102 -10.03 20.41 0.95
CA GLU A 102 -9.26 21.66 1.05
C GLU A 102 -8.90 21.97 2.51
N ALA A 103 -9.80 21.70 3.45
CA ALA A 103 -9.57 21.89 4.88
C ALA A 103 -8.49 20.91 5.39
N LEU A 104 -8.55 19.64 4.97
CA LEU A 104 -7.51 18.64 5.27
C LEU A 104 -6.16 19.04 4.68
N SER A 105 -6.12 19.42 3.40
CA SER A 105 -4.88 19.87 2.74
C SER A 105 -4.28 21.09 3.44
N GLY A 106 -5.12 22.02 3.88
CA GLY A 106 -4.68 23.18 4.66
C GLY A 106 -4.09 22.80 6.01
N ALA A 107 -4.74 21.88 6.74
CA ALA A 107 -4.29 21.41 8.04
C ALA A 107 -2.96 20.61 7.94
N LEU A 108 -2.77 19.84 6.87
CA LEU A 108 -1.55 19.06 6.63
C LEU A 108 -0.32 19.93 6.34
N ARG A 109 -0.51 21.20 5.98
CA ARG A 109 0.61 22.09 5.60
C ARG A 109 1.69 22.16 6.68
N GLN A 110 1.31 22.31 7.94
CA GLN A 110 2.27 22.44 9.03
C GLN A 110 3.04 21.13 9.29
N PRO A 111 2.41 19.96 9.47
CA PRO A 111 3.12 18.69 9.60
C PRO A 111 4.05 18.40 8.40
N LEU A 112 3.63 18.73 7.19
CA LEU A 112 4.46 18.51 5.99
C LEU A 112 5.69 19.43 5.99
N LEU A 113 5.59 20.67 6.46
CA LEU A 113 6.72 21.61 6.58
C LEU A 113 7.77 21.19 7.61
N GLU A 114 7.41 20.34 8.58
CA GLU A 114 8.34 19.79 9.56
C GLU A 114 9.27 18.73 8.94
N VAL A 115 8.81 18.07 7.87
CA VAL A 115 9.51 16.96 7.23
C VAL A 115 10.12 17.36 5.88
N PHE A 116 9.40 18.16 5.11
CA PHE A 116 9.78 18.51 3.74
C PHE A 116 10.18 19.97 3.60
N PRO A 117 11.21 20.27 2.79
CA PRO A 117 11.57 21.66 2.50
C PRO A 117 10.40 22.42 1.87
N PRO A 118 10.17 23.70 2.28
CA PRO A 118 9.10 24.53 1.72
C PRO A 118 9.14 24.65 0.19
N ALA A 119 10.35 24.68 -0.36
CA ALA A 119 10.58 24.77 -1.79
C ALA A 119 10.07 23.53 -2.56
N LEU A 120 10.18 22.35 -1.97
CA LEU A 120 9.63 21.10 -2.51
C LEU A 120 8.10 21.12 -2.45
N LEU A 121 7.52 21.43 -1.27
CA LEU A 121 6.08 21.48 -1.07
C LEU A 121 5.35 22.47 -1.98
N GLY A 122 6.00 23.59 -2.31
CA GLY A 122 5.44 24.57 -3.23
C GLY A 122 5.26 24.08 -4.68
N ARG A 123 5.81 22.90 -5.02
CA ARG A 123 5.72 22.26 -6.34
C ARG A 123 4.86 21.00 -6.37
N LEU A 124 4.34 20.60 -5.21
CA LEU A 124 3.52 19.41 -5.05
C LEU A 124 2.04 19.75 -4.96
N LEU A 125 1.21 18.92 -5.56
CA LEU A 125 -0.21 18.88 -5.28
C LEU A 125 -0.42 17.87 -4.14
N VAL A 126 -0.86 18.35 -2.98
CA VAL A 126 -1.17 17.49 -1.85
C VAL A 126 -2.59 16.96 -1.98
N VAL A 127 -2.72 15.64 -2.00
CA VAL A 127 -4.00 14.92 -2.05
C VAL A 127 -4.18 14.14 -0.75
N PRO A 128 -5.01 14.63 0.20
CA PRO A 128 -5.26 13.92 1.45
C PRO A 128 -6.13 12.69 1.20
N TYR A 129 -5.83 11.59 1.92
CA TYR A 129 -6.64 10.39 1.93
C TYR A 129 -7.37 10.30 3.27
N TYR A 130 -8.68 10.08 3.19
CA TYR A 130 -9.51 9.84 4.39
C TYR A 130 -9.25 8.45 4.95
N PRO A 131 -9.44 8.26 6.28
CA PRO A 131 -9.47 6.93 6.87
C PRO A 131 -10.54 6.05 6.20
N LEU A 132 -10.30 4.76 6.15
CA LEU A 132 -11.28 3.81 5.61
C LEU A 132 -12.47 3.72 6.57
N SER A 133 -13.68 3.91 6.05
CA SER A 133 -14.91 3.65 6.80
C SER A 133 -15.16 2.14 6.94
N ASP A 134 -15.97 1.74 7.93
CA ASP A 134 -16.38 0.35 8.12
C ASP A 134 -17.07 -0.22 6.87
N GLU A 135 -17.84 0.60 6.16
CA GLU A 135 -18.46 0.21 4.89
C GLU A 135 -17.39 -0.10 3.82
N MET A 136 -16.38 0.76 3.67
CA MET A 136 -15.26 0.54 2.74
C MET A 136 -14.45 -0.70 3.12
N LEU A 137 -14.17 -0.89 4.42
CA LEU A 137 -13.52 -2.10 4.92
C LEU A 137 -14.35 -3.35 4.58
N GLY A 138 -15.66 -3.31 4.78
CA GLY A 138 -16.58 -4.40 4.42
C GLY A 138 -16.54 -4.73 2.92
N GLN A 139 -16.46 -3.72 2.06
CA GLN A 139 -16.30 -3.93 0.60
C GLN A 139 -14.95 -4.59 0.27
N ILE A 140 -13.85 -4.17 0.92
CA ILE A 140 -12.54 -4.77 0.75
C ILE A 140 -12.56 -6.24 1.21
N VAL A 141 -13.15 -6.53 2.37
CA VAL A 141 -13.30 -7.89 2.89
C VAL A 141 -14.04 -8.76 1.89
N ARG A 142 -15.21 -8.32 1.41
CA ARG A 142 -16.00 -9.07 0.43
C ARG A 142 -15.22 -9.32 -0.87
N LEU A 143 -14.41 -8.35 -1.32
CA LEU A 143 -13.56 -8.52 -2.51
C LEU A 143 -12.51 -9.59 -2.29
N GLN A 144 -11.85 -9.62 -1.13
CA GLN A 144 -10.85 -10.65 -0.80
C GLN A 144 -11.48 -12.02 -0.63
N LEU A 145 -12.65 -12.11 0.01
CA LEU A 145 -13.40 -13.38 0.12
C LEU A 145 -13.80 -13.92 -1.24
N LYS A 146 -14.25 -13.06 -2.18
CA LYS A 146 -14.51 -13.48 -3.57
C LYS A 146 -13.29 -14.04 -4.27
N ARG A 147 -12.10 -13.51 -4.01
CA ARG A 147 -10.85 -14.07 -4.56
C ARG A 147 -10.56 -15.45 -3.98
N ILE A 148 -10.83 -15.66 -2.69
CA ILE A 148 -10.69 -16.97 -2.05
C ILE A 148 -11.71 -17.95 -2.64
N GLN A 149 -12.98 -17.55 -2.78
CA GLN A 149 -14.03 -18.37 -3.42
C GLN A 149 -13.60 -18.86 -4.79
N ARG A 150 -13.15 -17.94 -5.64
CA ARG A 150 -12.69 -18.28 -6.99
C ARG A 150 -11.52 -19.27 -6.97
N ARG A 151 -10.55 -19.10 -6.07
CA ARG A 151 -9.41 -20.03 -5.94
C ARG A 151 -9.84 -21.41 -5.48
N LEU A 152 -10.80 -21.52 -4.56
CA LEU A 152 -11.35 -22.80 -4.11
C LEU A 152 -12.10 -23.51 -5.24
N GLU A 153 -12.89 -22.78 -6.01
CA GLU A 153 -13.62 -23.33 -7.16
C GLU A 153 -12.67 -23.79 -8.26
N GLU A 154 -11.70 -22.96 -8.66
CA GLU A 154 -10.74 -23.27 -9.73
C GLU A 154 -9.78 -24.42 -9.38
N ASN A 155 -9.31 -24.51 -8.12
CA ASN A 155 -8.26 -25.48 -7.74
C ASN A 155 -8.81 -26.75 -7.07
N HIS A 156 -9.98 -26.66 -6.44
CA HIS A 156 -10.53 -27.76 -5.63
C HIS A 156 -11.96 -28.14 -6.03
N SER A 157 -12.59 -27.41 -6.96
CA SER A 157 -13.99 -27.58 -7.34
C SER A 157 -14.98 -27.47 -6.16
N ILE A 158 -14.63 -26.61 -5.17
CA ILE A 158 -15.40 -26.36 -3.98
C ILE A 158 -16.16 -25.03 -4.13
N ILE A 159 -17.47 -25.10 -4.04
CA ILE A 159 -18.34 -23.92 -3.96
C ILE A 159 -18.34 -23.44 -2.51
N SER A 160 -17.91 -22.20 -2.28
CA SER A 160 -17.80 -21.66 -0.93
C SER A 160 -18.74 -20.47 -0.71
N GLU A 161 -19.34 -20.40 0.48
CA GLU A 161 -20.20 -19.33 0.93
C GLU A 161 -19.65 -18.78 2.26
N PHE A 162 -19.60 -17.46 2.37
CA PHE A 162 -19.19 -16.75 3.58
C PHE A 162 -20.38 -15.95 4.09
N ASP A 163 -20.72 -16.17 5.35
CA ASP A 163 -21.76 -15.44 6.03
C ASP A 163 -21.36 -13.98 6.28
N ASP A 164 -22.33 -13.07 6.37
CA ASP A 164 -22.06 -11.66 6.70
C ASP A 164 -21.39 -11.51 8.08
N SER A 165 -21.65 -12.40 9.03
CA SER A 165 -20.95 -12.45 10.33
C SER A 165 -19.43 -12.53 10.20
N VAL A 166 -18.90 -13.18 9.15
CA VAL A 166 -17.47 -13.24 8.85
C VAL A 166 -16.96 -11.86 8.45
N VAL A 167 -17.71 -11.15 7.60
CA VAL A 167 -17.36 -9.80 7.16
C VAL A 167 -17.35 -8.84 8.33
N GLU A 168 -18.41 -8.84 9.15
CA GLU A 168 -18.56 -7.97 10.32
C GLU A 168 -17.40 -8.19 11.33
N GLN A 169 -17.07 -9.45 11.61
CA GLN A 169 -15.96 -9.77 12.52
C GLN A 169 -14.61 -9.29 12.02
N ILE A 170 -14.34 -9.41 10.71
CA ILE A 170 -13.07 -8.94 10.14
C ILE A 170 -13.02 -7.42 10.21
N VAL A 171 -14.10 -6.72 9.85
CA VAL A 171 -14.20 -5.25 9.93
C VAL A 171 -13.93 -4.78 11.37
N GLN A 172 -14.62 -5.37 12.36
CA GLN A 172 -14.44 -5.03 13.76
C GLN A 172 -12.96 -5.15 14.19
N ARG A 173 -12.29 -6.25 13.86
CA ARG A 173 -10.87 -6.44 14.18
C ARG A 173 -9.95 -5.44 13.47
N CYS A 174 -10.30 -5.01 12.25
CA CYS A 174 -9.53 -4.01 11.52
C CYS A 174 -9.65 -2.62 12.16
N THR A 175 -10.83 -2.27 12.66
CA THR A 175 -11.09 -0.98 13.31
C THR A 175 -10.39 -0.88 14.67
N GLU A 176 -10.38 -1.97 15.46
CA GLU A 176 -9.71 -2.01 16.77
C GLU A 176 -8.19 -1.75 16.71
N VAL A 177 -7.53 -2.06 15.60
CA VAL A 177 -6.05 -1.98 15.46
C VAL A 177 -5.59 -0.79 14.62
N GLU A 178 -6.49 0.04 14.11
CA GLU A 178 -6.19 1.20 13.23
C GLU A 178 -5.29 0.88 12.01
N SER A 179 -5.24 -0.39 11.59
CA SER A 179 -4.30 -0.87 10.57
C SER A 179 -4.88 -0.91 9.15
N GLY A 180 -6.15 -0.57 9.00
CA GLY A 180 -6.83 -0.44 7.71
C GLY A 180 -6.84 -1.71 6.85
N GLY A 181 -6.81 -1.54 5.54
CA GLY A 181 -6.98 -2.63 4.57
C GLY A 181 -5.90 -3.73 4.60
N ARG A 182 -4.68 -3.43 5.07
CA ARG A 182 -3.60 -4.45 5.22
C ARG A 182 -3.94 -5.48 6.29
N MET A 183 -4.71 -5.08 7.32
CA MET A 183 -5.15 -6.00 8.37
C MET A 183 -6.13 -7.05 7.84
N VAL A 184 -6.95 -6.72 6.85
CA VAL A 184 -7.86 -7.68 6.19
C VAL A 184 -7.07 -8.87 5.65
N ASP A 185 -6.01 -8.60 4.88
CA ASP A 185 -5.15 -9.67 4.34
C ASP A 185 -4.43 -10.46 5.44
N ALA A 186 -3.97 -9.79 6.48
CA ALA A 186 -3.33 -10.43 7.63
C ALA A 186 -4.29 -11.36 8.39
N ILE A 187 -5.51 -10.92 8.67
CA ILE A 187 -6.53 -11.73 9.34
C ILE A 187 -6.87 -12.95 8.48
N LEU A 188 -7.15 -12.75 7.19
CA LEU A 188 -7.48 -13.86 6.30
C LEU A 188 -6.33 -14.87 6.20
N THR A 189 -5.09 -14.39 6.05
CA THR A 189 -3.91 -15.23 5.87
C THR A 189 -3.52 -15.97 7.15
N ASN A 190 -3.65 -15.34 8.31
CA ASN A 190 -3.16 -15.90 9.57
C ASN A 190 -4.24 -16.65 10.36
N THR A 191 -5.52 -16.48 10.04
CA THR A 191 -6.61 -17.16 10.77
C THR A 191 -7.45 -18.06 9.88
N LEU A 192 -8.12 -17.51 8.86
CA LEU A 192 -9.11 -18.24 8.07
C LEU A 192 -8.46 -19.24 7.11
N LEU A 193 -7.48 -18.82 6.32
CA LEU A 193 -6.83 -19.70 5.32
C LEU A 193 -6.11 -20.90 5.93
N PRO A 194 -5.39 -20.81 7.06
CA PRO A 194 -4.79 -21.98 7.71
C PRO A 194 -5.82 -23.01 8.17
N GLN A 195 -6.96 -22.58 8.74
CA GLN A 195 -8.03 -23.48 9.17
C GLN A 195 -8.62 -24.24 7.98
N MET A 196 -8.95 -23.53 6.90
CA MET A 196 -9.45 -24.13 5.66
C MET A 196 -8.44 -25.11 5.06
N SER A 197 -7.16 -24.71 5.00
CA SER A 197 -6.09 -25.54 4.44
C SER A 197 -5.88 -26.83 5.24
N GLN A 198 -5.95 -26.77 6.58
CA GLN A 198 -5.80 -27.94 7.42
C GLN A 198 -6.92 -28.97 7.17
N ILE A 199 -8.16 -28.52 7.02
CA ILE A 199 -9.30 -29.39 6.75
C ILE A 199 -9.14 -30.04 5.37
N LEU A 200 -8.79 -29.27 4.33
CA LEU A 200 -8.57 -29.78 2.97
C LEU A 200 -7.42 -30.79 2.90
N LEU A 201 -6.31 -30.54 3.61
CA LEU A 201 -5.19 -31.47 3.68
C LEU A 201 -5.58 -32.79 4.39
N THR A 202 -6.42 -32.71 5.42
CA THR A 202 -6.91 -33.89 6.13
C THR A 202 -7.85 -34.72 5.23
N ALA A 203 -8.75 -34.06 4.51
CA ALA A 203 -9.64 -34.70 3.56
C ALA A 203 -8.89 -35.41 2.43
N SER A 204 -7.85 -34.75 1.88
CA SER A 204 -7.02 -35.36 0.83
C SER A 204 -6.30 -36.64 1.27
N ARG A 205 -6.13 -36.87 2.59
CA ARG A 205 -5.56 -38.11 3.15
C ARG A 205 -6.59 -39.21 3.35
N SER A 206 -7.87 -38.84 3.55
CA SER A 206 -8.97 -39.79 3.80
C SER A 206 -9.80 -40.11 2.55
N ASP A 207 -9.39 -39.66 1.38
CA ASP A 207 -10.13 -39.83 0.10
C ASP A 207 -11.54 -39.20 0.12
N GLU A 208 -11.77 -38.28 1.05
CA GLU A 208 -13.02 -37.51 1.14
C GLU A 208 -12.99 -36.35 0.14
N GLN A 209 -14.03 -36.23 -0.67
CA GLN A 209 -14.18 -35.12 -1.60
C GLN A 209 -15.25 -34.16 -1.11
N TYR A 210 -14.83 -32.96 -0.70
CA TYR A 210 -15.73 -31.87 -0.37
C TYR A 210 -16.09 -31.07 -1.60
N ARG A 211 -17.36 -30.69 -1.71
CA ARG A 211 -17.89 -29.87 -2.80
C ARG A 211 -18.39 -28.51 -2.34
N ARG A 212 -18.69 -28.39 -1.07
CA ARG A 212 -19.20 -27.15 -0.49
C ARG A 212 -18.44 -26.78 0.77
N LEU A 213 -18.27 -25.49 0.97
CA LEU A 213 -17.74 -24.88 2.18
C LEU A 213 -18.67 -23.76 2.62
N HIS A 214 -19.12 -23.83 3.84
CA HIS A 214 -19.83 -22.72 4.49
C HIS A 214 -18.99 -22.20 5.66
N VAL A 215 -18.77 -20.87 5.70
CA VAL A 215 -17.98 -20.21 6.75
C VAL A 215 -18.86 -19.24 7.49
N THR A 216 -18.92 -19.40 8.81
CA THR A 216 -19.61 -18.51 9.75
C THR A 216 -18.64 -17.97 10.80
N CYS A 217 -19.08 -16.99 11.56
CA CYS A 217 -18.36 -16.51 12.73
C CYS A 217 -19.28 -16.53 13.96
N GLU A 218 -18.87 -17.23 15.03
CA GLU A 218 -19.56 -17.29 16.31
C GLU A 218 -18.60 -16.94 17.43
N GLN A 219 -19.00 -16.05 18.33
CA GLN A 219 -18.19 -15.59 19.46
C GLN A 219 -16.76 -15.11 19.08
N GLY A 220 -16.60 -14.55 17.88
CA GLY A 220 -15.32 -14.08 17.39
C GLY A 220 -14.42 -15.14 16.77
N GLU A 221 -14.85 -16.40 16.68
CA GLU A 221 -14.11 -17.50 16.04
C GLU A 221 -14.77 -17.89 14.70
N PHE A 222 -13.92 -18.20 13.71
CA PHE A 222 -14.39 -18.65 12.41
C PHE A 222 -14.65 -20.16 12.43
N HIS A 223 -15.80 -20.55 11.91
CA HIS A 223 -16.20 -21.95 11.80
C HIS A 223 -16.33 -22.32 10.34
N CYS A 224 -15.56 -23.31 9.89
CA CYS A 224 -15.54 -23.81 8.53
C CYS A 224 -16.26 -25.17 8.48
N GLN A 225 -17.41 -25.23 7.80
CA GLN A 225 -18.19 -26.46 7.60
C GLN A 225 -18.04 -26.92 6.15
N PHE A 226 -17.39 -28.06 5.97
CA PHE A 226 -17.24 -28.70 4.67
C PHE A 226 -18.31 -29.78 4.49
N ALA A 227 -18.87 -29.86 3.27
CA ALA A 227 -19.84 -30.86 2.89
C ALA A 227 -19.45 -31.52 1.56
N ALA A 228 -19.80 -32.80 1.38
CA ALA A 228 -19.56 -33.56 0.18
C ALA A 228 -20.42 -33.11 -1.01
#